data_84835e14aafbd403b01deb697d21c75a
#
_entry.id   84835e14aafbd403b01deb697d21c75a
#
_cell.length_a   1.000
_cell.length_b   1.000
_cell.length_c   1.000
_cell.angle_alpha   90.00
_cell.angle_beta   90.00
_cell.angle_gamma   90.00
#
_symmetry.space_group_name_H-M   'P 1'
#
loop_
_entity.id
_entity.type
_entity.pdbx_description
1 polymer ?
#
loop_
_entity_poly.entity_id
_entity_poly.type
_entity_poly.pdbx_seq_one_letter_code
_entity_poly.pdbx_strand_id
1 'polypeptide(L)'
;MDPNQSFYKNVLDNLSEGVCFVDRQGRITYWNASATRITGLSPEEVTGKPCAQSGRQHLDESGCALCDGGCPLMKAITTGQPQTHQLYLRHSDGQRILVESRIQPLSTESGSIIGAIEVFLESASHRGAMNRLAELERMAMHDPLTGIANRRYLDQELASRLEAFRRNGWAFGILMTDIDRFKAINDNCGHMVGDRIIRLVATTLAVNVRPFDLVGRWGGEEFLALVSASDTNSLGQIAERLRILVEMTWLVEGSHKVKMTVSIGGAVVEPDDTTQSLIARADTRLYEAKRAGRNCVRI
;
A
#
# COMPACT_ATOMS: atom_id res chain seq x y z
N MET A 1 15.09 4.21 40.59
CA MET A 1 14.39 5.20 39.72
C MET A 1 13.38 5.94 40.56
N ASP A 2 13.41 7.26 40.54
CA ASP A 2 12.45 8.09 41.24
C ASP A 2 11.04 7.83 40.66
N PRO A 3 10.03 7.52 41.49
CA PRO A 3 8.65 7.26 41.03
C PRO A 3 8.08 8.43 40.15
N ASN A 4 8.51 9.65 40.40
CA ASN A 4 8.14 10.79 39.58
C ASN A 4 8.71 10.78 38.17
N GLN A 5 9.95 10.31 37.96
CA GLN A 5 10.56 10.19 36.64
C GLN A 5 9.83 9.17 35.75
N SER A 6 9.43 8.04 36.34
CA SER A 6 8.66 7.02 35.60
C SER A 6 7.29 7.52 35.19
N PHE A 7 6.63 8.30 36.06
CA PHE A 7 5.31 8.89 35.78
C PHE A 7 5.38 9.90 34.61
N TYR A 8 6.30 10.87 34.67
CA TYR A 8 6.44 11.87 33.60
C TYR A 8 6.82 11.24 32.26
N LYS A 9 7.70 10.24 32.27
CA LYS A 9 8.04 9.50 31.06
C LYS A 9 6.82 8.83 30.46
N ASN A 10 6.02 8.12 31.25
CA ASN A 10 4.78 7.49 30.79
C ASN A 10 3.78 8.51 30.22
N VAL A 11 3.67 9.69 30.82
CA VAL A 11 2.80 10.75 30.28
C VAL A 11 3.28 11.19 28.90
N LEU A 12 4.58 11.47 28.76
CA LEU A 12 5.17 11.92 27.49
C LEU A 12 5.10 10.83 26.38
N ASP A 13 5.27 9.57 26.76
CA ASP A 13 5.22 8.44 25.81
C ASP A 13 3.78 8.15 25.31
N ASN A 14 2.75 8.58 26.05
CA ASN A 14 1.35 8.44 25.65
C ASN A 14 0.78 9.66 24.91
N LEU A 15 1.56 10.73 24.71
CA LEU A 15 1.15 11.85 23.87
C LEU A 15 1.07 11.41 22.40
N SER A 16 0.17 11.99 21.62
CA SER A 16 0.09 11.81 20.17
C SER A 16 1.16 12.59 19.42
N GLU A 17 1.68 13.64 20.04
CA GLU A 17 2.73 14.49 19.54
C GLU A 17 4.12 13.87 19.74
N GLY A 18 5.00 14.05 18.77
CA GLY A 18 6.43 13.78 18.94
C GLY A 18 7.05 14.75 19.93
N VAL A 19 7.76 14.24 20.93
CA VAL A 19 8.47 15.05 21.93
C VAL A 19 9.95 14.74 21.89
N CYS A 20 10.76 15.78 21.77
CA CYS A 20 12.21 15.72 21.79
C CYS A 20 12.77 16.72 22.78
N PHE A 21 13.68 16.30 23.68
CA PHE A 21 14.48 17.19 24.50
C PHE A 21 15.91 17.25 23.99
N VAL A 22 16.48 18.44 23.98
CA VAL A 22 17.90 18.64 23.67
C VAL A 22 18.57 19.44 24.79
N ASP A 23 19.86 19.15 25.01
CA ASP A 23 20.71 19.92 25.90
C ASP A 23 21.16 21.25 25.26
N ARG A 24 21.96 22.05 25.99
CA ARG A 24 22.52 23.31 25.49
C ARG A 24 23.38 23.20 24.24
N GLN A 25 23.94 22.02 23.99
CA GLN A 25 24.77 21.69 22.84
C GLN A 25 23.94 21.12 21.67
N GLY A 26 22.61 21.04 21.83
CA GLY A 26 21.71 20.48 20.83
C GLY A 26 21.77 18.94 20.72
N ARG A 27 22.27 18.25 21.76
CA ARG A 27 22.24 16.78 21.82
C ARG A 27 20.87 16.33 22.32
N ILE A 28 20.32 15.32 21.65
CA ILE A 28 19.04 14.73 22.04
C ILE A 28 19.20 13.95 23.34
N THR A 29 18.43 14.33 24.36
CA THR A 29 18.44 13.70 25.69
C THR A 29 17.18 12.89 25.96
N TYR A 30 16.10 13.13 25.20
CA TYR A 30 14.87 12.39 25.30
C TYR A 30 14.14 12.35 23.95
N TRP A 31 13.47 11.23 23.70
CA TRP A 31 12.73 10.96 22.49
C TRP A 31 11.56 10.04 22.81
N ASN A 32 10.30 10.46 22.59
CA ASN A 32 9.14 9.66 22.93
C ASN A 32 8.71 8.69 21.81
N ALA A 33 7.78 7.81 22.14
CA ALA A 33 7.23 6.80 21.20
C ALA A 33 6.57 7.45 19.98
N SER A 34 5.92 8.59 20.12
CA SER A 34 5.29 9.31 19.02
C SER A 34 6.30 9.97 18.09
N ALA A 35 7.41 10.46 18.61
CA ALA A 35 8.50 10.94 17.77
C ALA A 35 9.09 9.83 16.90
N THR A 36 9.24 8.61 17.46
CA THR A 36 9.62 7.43 16.69
C THR A 36 8.60 7.12 15.60
N ARG A 37 7.31 7.10 15.93
CA ARG A 37 6.25 6.82 14.95
C ARG A 37 6.21 7.83 13.80
N ILE A 38 6.43 9.12 14.09
CA ILE A 38 6.39 10.19 13.09
C ILE A 38 7.64 10.19 12.20
N THR A 39 8.82 9.88 12.76
CA THR A 39 10.09 10.03 12.03
C THR A 39 10.71 8.70 11.58
N GLY A 40 10.24 7.57 12.11
CA GLY A 40 10.84 6.26 11.89
C GLY A 40 12.19 6.04 12.59
N LEU A 41 12.65 7.01 13.41
CA LEU A 41 13.92 6.93 14.13
C LEU A 41 13.70 6.45 15.57
N SER A 42 14.43 5.44 16.01
CA SER A 42 14.33 4.92 17.37
C SER A 42 15.06 5.79 18.40
N PRO A 43 14.69 5.73 19.69
CA PRO A 43 15.40 6.45 20.76
C PRO A 43 16.88 6.09 20.83
N GLU A 44 17.25 4.83 20.57
CA GLU A 44 18.63 4.32 20.60
C GLU A 44 19.47 4.94 19.47
N GLU A 45 18.84 5.23 18.34
CA GLU A 45 19.52 5.81 17.18
C GLU A 45 19.82 7.30 17.37
N VAL A 46 18.97 8.03 18.11
CA VAL A 46 19.04 9.51 18.19
C VAL A 46 19.60 10.01 19.51
N THR A 47 19.35 9.34 20.65
CA THR A 47 19.74 9.82 21.97
C THR A 47 21.27 9.91 22.12
N GLY A 48 21.75 11.00 22.72
CA GLY A 48 23.19 11.29 22.91
C GLY A 48 23.86 11.89 21.68
N LYS A 49 23.22 11.90 20.51
CA LYS A 49 23.77 12.50 19.31
C LYS A 49 23.34 13.96 19.16
N PRO A 50 24.17 14.82 18.53
CA PRO A 50 23.72 16.13 18.10
C PRO A 50 22.51 15.98 17.14
N CYS A 51 21.50 16.83 17.31
CA CYS A 51 20.26 16.77 16.49
C CYS A 51 20.58 16.77 14.98
N ALA A 52 21.52 17.59 14.54
CA ALA A 52 21.95 17.66 13.13
C ALA A 52 22.57 16.36 12.60
N GLN A 53 23.10 15.48 13.47
CA GLN A 53 23.79 14.23 13.12
C GLN A 53 22.96 12.99 13.44
N SER A 54 21.76 13.14 14.01
CA SER A 54 20.90 12.04 14.43
C SER A 54 20.07 11.44 13.31
N GLY A 55 20.22 11.91 12.07
CA GLY A 55 19.35 11.56 10.94
C GLY A 55 18.05 12.39 10.89
N ARG A 56 17.65 12.98 12.02
CA ARG A 56 16.55 13.94 12.10
C ARG A 56 17.03 15.31 11.64
N GLN A 57 16.51 15.78 10.53
CA GLN A 57 16.84 17.09 9.98
C GLN A 57 15.57 17.94 9.85
N HIS A 58 15.64 19.17 10.33
CA HIS A 58 14.66 20.19 9.98
C HIS A 58 14.98 20.68 8.56
N LEU A 59 13.99 20.64 7.70
CA LEU A 59 14.11 21.08 6.32
C LEU A 59 13.12 22.22 6.07
N ASP A 60 13.50 23.15 5.21
CA ASP A 60 12.59 24.16 4.67
C ASP A 60 11.72 23.60 3.52
N GLU A 61 10.88 24.45 2.92
CA GLU A 61 10.00 24.08 1.80
C GLU A 61 10.79 23.60 0.57
N SER A 62 12.01 24.11 0.37
CA SER A 62 12.88 23.71 -0.73
C SER A 62 13.62 22.39 -0.47
N GLY A 63 13.59 21.89 0.78
CA GLY A 63 14.27 20.69 1.25
C GLY A 63 15.70 20.93 1.71
N CYS A 64 16.11 22.19 1.90
CA CYS A 64 17.39 22.51 2.48
C CYS A 64 17.38 22.32 3.99
N ALA A 65 18.49 21.77 4.53
CA ALA A 65 18.61 21.55 5.97
C ALA A 65 18.79 22.88 6.71
N LEU A 66 17.95 23.13 7.71
CA LEU A 66 18.03 24.29 8.58
C LEU A 66 19.12 24.15 9.66
N CYS A 67 19.79 23.00 9.74
CA CYS A 67 20.79 22.71 10.78
C CYS A 67 22.05 23.58 10.66
N ASP A 68 22.38 24.08 9.47
CA ASP A 68 23.62 24.81 9.17
C ASP A 68 23.49 26.34 9.29
N GLY A 69 22.77 26.83 10.31
CA GLY A 69 22.69 28.27 10.61
C GLY A 69 21.30 28.83 10.86
N GLY A 70 20.24 28.03 10.62
CA GLY A 70 18.85 28.41 10.84
C GLY A 70 18.09 27.49 11.82
N CYS A 71 18.79 26.66 12.59
CA CYS A 71 18.17 25.66 13.45
C CYS A 71 17.25 26.29 14.51
N PRO A 72 15.91 26.03 14.45
CA PRO A 72 14.97 26.63 15.39
C PRO A 72 15.23 26.23 16.86
N LEU A 73 15.71 25.01 17.11
CA LEU A 73 16.11 24.54 18.44
C LEU A 73 17.26 25.38 19.01
N MET A 74 18.34 25.54 18.22
CA MET A 74 19.48 26.34 18.66
C MET A 74 19.10 27.80 18.84
N LYS A 75 18.21 28.32 18.01
CA LYS A 75 17.69 29.70 18.15
C LYS A 75 16.92 29.86 19.47
N ALA A 76 16.05 28.91 19.83
CA ALA A 76 15.34 28.94 21.10
C ALA A 76 16.30 28.89 22.29
N ILE A 77 17.34 28.06 22.27
CA ILE A 77 18.36 27.96 23.32
C ILE A 77 19.15 29.25 23.44
N THR A 78 19.55 29.86 22.31
CA THR A 78 20.43 31.04 22.31
C THR A 78 19.67 32.32 22.71
N THR A 79 18.43 32.47 22.21
CA THR A 79 17.64 33.68 22.44
C THR A 79 16.77 33.62 23.70
N GLY A 80 16.53 32.43 24.23
CA GLY A 80 15.56 32.23 25.31
C GLY A 80 14.11 32.45 24.90
N GLN A 81 13.82 32.53 23.60
CA GLN A 81 12.49 32.82 23.08
C GLN A 81 11.87 31.58 22.49
N PRO A 82 10.57 31.30 22.71
CA PRO A 82 9.84 30.24 22.06
C PRO A 82 9.86 30.40 20.54
N GLN A 83 9.83 29.27 19.83
CA GLN A 83 9.74 29.23 18.38
C GLN A 83 8.54 28.36 17.98
N THR A 84 7.82 28.78 16.94
CA THR A 84 6.76 27.97 16.31
C THR A 84 6.96 28.04 14.80
N HIS A 85 7.05 26.88 14.16
CA HIS A 85 7.31 26.79 12.73
C HIS A 85 6.48 25.66 12.10
N GLN A 86 6.06 25.86 10.85
CA GLN A 86 5.78 24.75 9.95
C GLN A 86 7.08 24.44 9.20
N LEU A 87 7.52 23.21 9.28
CA LEU A 87 8.75 22.76 8.64
C LEU A 87 8.64 21.26 8.29
N TYR A 88 9.60 20.77 7.51
CA TYR A 88 9.66 19.35 7.21
C TYR A 88 10.68 18.67 8.11
N LEU A 89 10.32 17.46 8.58
CA LEU A 89 11.26 16.51 9.16
C LEU A 89 11.60 15.44 8.13
N ARG A 90 12.84 14.98 8.13
CA ARG A 90 13.24 13.81 7.35
C ARG A 90 12.83 12.54 8.09
N HIS A 91 12.07 11.66 7.44
CA HIS A 91 11.77 10.31 7.90
C HIS A 91 12.95 9.36 7.61
N SER A 92 13.05 8.25 8.35
CA SER A 92 14.13 7.26 8.18
C SER A 92 14.18 6.63 6.79
N ASP A 93 13.04 6.55 6.06
CA ASP A 93 12.93 6.08 4.68
C ASP A 93 13.26 7.14 3.61
N GLY A 94 13.63 8.36 4.03
CA GLY A 94 13.98 9.47 3.16
C GLY A 94 12.82 10.41 2.80
N GLN A 95 11.59 10.10 3.17
CA GLN A 95 10.44 10.98 2.92
C GLN A 95 10.53 12.25 3.78
N ARG A 96 9.84 13.31 3.32
CA ARG A 96 9.70 14.57 4.05
C ARG A 96 8.31 14.66 4.65
N ILE A 97 8.23 14.83 5.96
CA ILE A 97 6.98 14.95 6.71
C ILE A 97 6.78 16.38 7.13
N LEU A 98 5.70 17.02 6.69
CA LEU A 98 5.32 18.35 7.13
C LEU A 98 4.80 18.29 8.57
N VAL A 99 5.45 19.03 9.48
CA VAL A 99 5.08 19.11 10.88
C VAL A 99 4.85 20.56 11.32
N GLU A 100 3.95 20.73 12.27
CA GLU A 100 3.89 21.91 13.12
C GLU A 100 4.79 21.65 14.32
N SER A 101 5.86 22.42 14.44
CA SER A 101 6.87 22.30 15.51
C SER A 101 6.76 23.49 16.44
N ARG A 102 6.65 23.20 17.75
CA ARG A 102 6.67 24.18 18.84
C ARG A 102 7.87 23.88 19.71
N ILE A 103 8.74 24.86 19.85
CA ILE A 103 9.99 24.74 20.59
C ILE A 103 9.98 25.73 21.76
N GLN A 104 10.27 25.22 22.95
CA GLN A 104 10.34 25.98 24.20
C GLN A 104 11.73 25.84 24.81
N PRO A 105 12.40 26.93 25.20
CA PRO A 105 13.62 26.85 26.01
C PRO A 105 13.31 26.24 27.36
N LEU A 106 14.18 25.37 27.85
CA LEU A 106 14.12 24.83 29.21
C LEU A 106 15.10 25.56 30.08
N SER A 107 14.59 26.07 31.25
CA SER A 107 15.38 26.84 32.21
C SER A 107 15.33 26.19 33.58
N THR A 108 16.39 26.40 34.36
CA THR A 108 16.39 26.13 35.78
C THR A 108 15.54 27.16 36.54
N GLU A 109 15.28 26.93 37.83
CA GLU A 109 14.63 27.88 38.71
C GLU A 109 15.41 29.21 38.79
N SER A 110 16.72 29.18 38.59
CA SER A 110 17.58 30.36 38.54
C SER A 110 17.51 31.13 37.21
N GLY A 111 16.72 30.67 36.23
CA GLY A 111 16.57 31.31 34.93
C GLY A 111 17.64 30.92 33.90
N SER A 112 18.59 30.06 34.26
CA SER A 112 19.63 29.62 33.30
C SER A 112 19.07 28.58 32.31
N ILE A 113 19.23 28.82 31.02
CA ILE A 113 18.78 27.88 29.98
C ILE A 113 19.66 26.65 30.01
N ILE A 114 19.02 25.48 30.12
CA ILE A 114 19.68 24.14 30.15
C ILE A 114 19.47 23.35 28.87
N GLY A 115 18.57 23.78 27.98
CA GLY A 115 18.27 23.13 26.73
C GLY A 115 16.97 23.63 26.12
N ALA A 116 16.34 22.80 25.32
CA ALA A 116 15.02 23.05 24.75
C ALA A 116 14.19 21.77 24.63
N ILE A 117 12.88 21.94 24.71
CA ILE A 117 11.89 20.93 24.31
C ILE A 117 11.30 21.31 22.96
N GLU A 118 11.16 20.35 22.11
CA GLU A 118 10.37 20.46 20.90
C GLU A 118 9.21 19.47 20.96
N VAL A 119 8.02 20.01 20.71
CA VAL A 119 6.79 19.23 20.49
C VAL A 119 6.40 19.43 19.04
N PHE A 120 6.23 18.33 18.31
CA PHE A 120 5.89 18.37 16.89
C PHE A 120 4.77 17.39 16.55
N LEU A 121 3.89 17.84 15.67
CA LEU A 121 2.75 17.07 15.19
C LEU A 121 2.75 17.10 13.66
N GLU A 122 2.52 15.93 13.05
CA GLU A 122 2.31 15.87 11.62
C GLU A 122 1.09 16.73 11.22
N SER A 123 1.27 17.59 10.23
CA SER A 123 0.22 18.49 9.78
C SER A 123 -1.01 17.69 9.31
N ALA A 124 -2.17 17.97 9.90
CA ALA A 124 -3.42 17.32 9.56
C ALA A 124 -3.80 17.50 8.08
N SER A 125 -3.43 18.64 7.48
CA SER A 125 -3.64 18.92 6.05
C SER A 125 -2.79 18.02 5.17
N HIS A 126 -1.54 17.78 5.55
CA HIS A 126 -0.65 16.88 4.81
C HIS A 126 -1.12 15.42 4.92
N ARG A 127 -1.45 14.96 6.12
CA ARG A 127 -2.01 13.62 6.35
C ARG A 127 -3.32 13.41 5.58
N GLY A 128 -4.21 14.40 5.60
CA GLY A 128 -5.45 14.38 4.84
C GLY A 128 -5.23 14.33 3.33
N ALA A 129 -4.27 15.09 2.81
CA ALA A 129 -3.91 15.07 1.39
C ALA A 129 -3.30 13.72 0.96
N MET A 130 -2.40 13.15 1.76
CA MET A 130 -1.80 11.84 1.49
C MET A 130 -2.84 10.71 1.52
N ASN A 131 -3.72 10.71 2.52
CA ASN A 131 -4.81 9.74 2.60
C ASN A 131 -5.75 9.86 1.39
N ARG A 132 -6.06 11.09 0.97
CA ARG A 132 -6.91 11.34 -0.19
C ARG A 132 -6.23 10.92 -1.50
N LEU A 133 -4.93 11.13 -1.63
CA LEU A 133 -4.15 10.66 -2.78
C LEU A 133 -4.15 9.11 -2.84
N ALA A 134 -3.84 8.44 -1.74
CA ALA A 134 -3.87 6.98 -1.65
C ALA A 134 -5.27 6.40 -1.93
N GLU A 135 -6.32 7.10 -1.49
CA GLU A 135 -7.70 6.70 -1.79
C GLU A 135 -8.05 6.91 -3.27
N LEU A 136 -7.62 8.03 -3.87
CA LEU A 136 -7.79 8.28 -5.30
C LEU A 136 -7.04 7.26 -6.15
N GLU A 137 -5.81 6.91 -5.79
CA GLU A 137 -5.03 5.85 -6.45
C GLU A 137 -5.73 4.49 -6.32
N ARG A 138 -6.22 4.16 -5.13
CA ARG A 138 -6.99 2.93 -4.91
C ARG A 138 -8.25 2.90 -5.78
N MET A 139 -9.03 3.98 -5.82
CA MET A 139 -10.24 4.09 -6.67
C MET A 139 -9.90 4.02 -8.16
N ALA A 140 -8.75 4.55 -8.57
CA ALA A 140 -8.31 4.53 -9.97
C ALA A 140 -7.83 3.15 -10.43
N MET A 141 -7.30 2.32 -9.54
CA MET A 141 -6.63 1.05 -9.88
C MET A 141 -7.39 -0.21 -9.44
N HIS A 142 -8.33 -0.10 -8.47
CA HIS A 142 -9.00 -1.27 -7.92
C HIS A 142 -10.50 -1.28 -8.20
N ASP A 143 -11.08 -2.49 -8.29
CA ASP A 143 -12.52 -2.70 -8.39
C ASP A 143 -13.18 -2.53 -7.01
N PRO A 144 -14.21 -1.70 -6.86
CA PRO A 144 -14.79 -1.38 -5.55
C PRO A 144 -15.50 -2.57 -4.88
N LEU A 145 -15.95 -3.56 -5.64
CA LEU A 145 -16.61 -4.74 -5.10
C LEU A 145 -15.62 -5.76 -4.55
N THR A 146 -14.55 -6.00 -5.28
CA THR A 146 -13.62 -7.12 -5.04
C THR A 146 -12.30 -6.70 -4.40
N GLY A 147 -11.91 -5.44 -4.55
CA GLY A 147 -10.64 -4.91 -4.06
C GLY A 147 -9.41 -5.32 -4.89
N ILE A 148 -9.55 -6.19 -5.90
CA ILE A 148 -8.49 -6.54 -6.85
C ILE A 148 -8.37 -5.45 -7.95
N ALA A 149 -7.42 -5.60 -8.88
CA ALA A 149 -7.26 -4.66 -9.98
C ALA A 149 -8.57 -4.47 -10.77
N ASN A 150 -8.85 -3.23 -11.18
CA ASN A 150 -9.95 -2.94 -12.08
C ASN A 150 -9.51 -3.10 -13.55
N ARG A 151 -10.47 -3.07 -14.48
CA ARG A 151 -10.23 -3.19 -15.91
C ARG A 151 -9.23 -2.16 -16.42
N ARG A 152 -9.33 -0.90 -15.97
CA ARG A 152 -8.42 0.16 -16.41
C ARG A 152 -6.96 -0.16 -16.06
N TYR A 153 -6.72 -0.63 -14.86
CA TYR A 153 -5.36 -1.01 -14.44
C TYR A 153 -4.86 -2.25 -15.18
N LEU A 154 -5.73 -3.23 -15.44
CA LEU A 154 -5.41 -4.39 -16.27
C LEU A 154 -5.00 -3.99 -17.70
N ASP A 155 -5.73 -3.05 -18.33
CA ASP A 155 -5.41 -2.56 -19.67
C ASP A 155 -4.03 -1.87 -19.71
N GLN A 156 -3.70 -1.06 -18.69
CA GLN A 156 -2.41 -0.40 -18.57
C GLN A 156 -1.26 -1.40 -18.37
N GLU A 157 -1.44 -2.35 -17.47
CA GLU A 157 -0.42 -3.36 -17.16
C GLU A 157 -0.21 -4.32 -18.34
N LEU A 158 -1.26 -4.70 -19.05
CA LEU A 158 -1.18 -5.52 -20.25
C LEU A 158 -0.36 -4.82 -21.34
N ALA A 159 -0.60 -3.53 -21.58
CA ALA A 159 0.19 -2.74 -22.54
C ALA A 159 1.67 -2.67 -22.12
N SER A 160 1.94 -2.45 -20.84
CA SER A 160 3.31 -2.41 -20.29
C SER A 160 4.05 -3.75 -20.47
N ARG A 161 3.38 -4.88 -20.18
CA ARG A 161 3.97 -6.22 -20.37
C ARG A 161 4.22 -6.55 -21.84
N LEU A 162 3.35 -6.12 -22.74
CA LEU A 162 3.53 -6.30 -24.17
C LEU A 162 4.75 -5.54 -24.67
N GLU A 163 4.96 -4.31 -24.20
CA GLU A 163 6.18 -3.55 -24.51
C GLU A 163 7.45 -4.18 -23.92
N ALA A 164 7.37 -4.71 -22.70
CA ALA A 164 8.48 -5.43 -22.06
C ALA A 164 8.82 -6.73 -22.83
N PHE A 165 7.83 -7.45 -23.30
CA PHE A 165 8.02 -8.61 -24.18
C PHE A 165 8.73 -8.26 -25.48
N ARG A 166 8.31 -7.18 -26.15
CA ARG A 166 8.95 -6.72 -27.40
C ARG A 166 10.40 -6.29 -27.21
N ARG A 167 10.73 -5.68 -26.07
CA ARG A 167 12.10 -5.20 -25.78
C ARG A 167 13.03 -6.27 -25.25
N ASN A 168 12.53 -7.15 -24.37
CA ASN A 168 13.37 -8.01 -23.55
C ASN A 168 13.08 -9.51 -23.79
N GLY A 169 12.02 -9.85 -24.55
CA GLY A 169 11.59 -11.24 -24.74
C GLY A 169 10.94 -11.87 -23.50
N TRP A 170 10.52 -11.07 -22.51
CA TRP A 170 9.88 -11.59 -21.29
C TRP A 170 8.47 -12.10 -21.58
N ALA A 171 8.37 -13.41 -21.80
CA ALA A 171 7.12 -14.05 -22.12
C ALA A 171 6.14 -14.02 -20.95
N PHE A 172 4.86 -13.81 -21.26
CA PHE A 172 3.76 -13.87 -20.33
C PHE A 172 2.51 -14.46 -21.00
N GLY A 173 1.55 -14.85 -20.20
CA GLY A 173 0.24 -15.27 -20.69
C GLY A 173 -0.88 -14.53 -19.99
N ILE A 174 -2.05 -14.58 -20.60
CA ILE A 174 -3.28 -14.07 -20.00
C ILE A 174 -4.30 -15.19 -19.84
N LEU A 175 -5.10 -15.09 -18.78
CA LEU A 175 -6.21 -16.01 -18.49
C LEU A 175 -7.49 -15.19 -18.34
N MET A 176 -8.42 -15.36 -19.29
CA MET A 176 -9.77 -14.83 -19.19
C MET A 176 -10.63 -15.86 -18.46
N THR A 177 -11.26 -15.47 -17.38
CA THR A 177 -12.01 -16.35 -16.49
C THR A 177 -13.43 -15.81 -16.30
N ASP A 178 -14.42 -16.70 -16.30
CA ASP A 178 -15.84 -16.35 -16.12
C ASP A 178 -16.51 -17.35 -15.16
N ILE A 179 -17.35 -16.83 -14.25
CA ILE A 179 -18.10 -17.68 -13.31
C ILE A 179 -19.23 -18.38 -14.02
N ASP A 180 -19.18 -19.69 -14.04
CA ASP A 180 -20.16 -20.52 -14.72
C ASP A 180 -21.58 -20.34 -14.16
N ARG A 181 -22.53 -20.09 -15.05
CA ARG A 181 -23.96 -19.95 -14.73
C ARG A 181 -24.26 -18.89 -13.67
N PHE A 182 -23.46 -17.82 -13.60
CA PHE A 182 -23.59 -16.76 -12.60
C PHE A 182 -24.99 -16.15 -12.57
N LYS A 183 -25.61 -15.95 -13.73
CA LYS A 183 -27.01 -15.48 -13.79
C LYS A 183 -27.96 -16.40 -13.02
N ALA A 184 -27.83 -17.72 -13.17
CA ALA A 184 -28.70 -18.66 -12.46
C ALA A 184 -28.46 -18.61 -10.93
N ILE A 185 -27.24 -18.31 -10.50
CA ILE A 185 -26.92 -18.08 -9.06
C ILE A 185 -27.68 -16.83 -8.57
N ASN A 186 -27.61 -15.74 -9.32
CA ASN A 186 -28.34 -14.51 -8.96
C ASN A 186 -29.85 -14.72 -8.94
N ASP A 187 -30.38 -15.40 -9.95
CA ASP A 187 -31.82 -15.68 -10.06
C ASP A 187 -32.34 -16.55 -8.89
N ASN A 188 -31.53 -17.50 -8.39
CA ASN A 188 -31.91 -18.40 -7.31
C ASN A 188 -31.61 -17.88 -5.92
N CYS A 189 -30.51 -17.14 -5.72
CA CYS A 189 -29.99 -16.75 -4.40
C CYS A 189 -30.00 -15.23 -4.17
N GLY A 190 -30.29 -14.43 -5.20
CA GLY A 190 -30.28 -12.98 -5.13
C GLY A 190 -28.91 -12.34 -5.38
N HIS A 191 -28.91 -11.07 -5.79
CA HIS A 191 -27.70 -10.34 -6.17
C HIS A 191 -26.68 -10.18 -5.04
N MET A 192 -27.15 -10.09 -3.78
CA MET A 192 -26.23 -10.00 -2.63
C MET A 192 -25.36 -11.25 -2.46
N VAL A 193 -25.92 -12.44 -2.75
CA VAL A 193 -25.19 -13.71 -2.76
C VAL A 193 -24.23 -13.73 -3.95
N GLY A 194 -24.67 -13.28 -5.12
CA GLY A 194 -23.81 -13.12 -6.30
C GLY A 194 -22.60 -12.24 -6.03
N ASP A 195 -22.77 -11.10 -5.40
CA ASP A 195 -21.68 -10.19 -5.03
C ASP A 195 -20.67 -10.86 -4.07
N ARG A 196 -21.15 -11.67 -3.13
CA ARG A 196 -20.29 -12.44 -2.22
C ARG A 196 -19.50 -13.52 -2.97
N ILE A 197 -20.12 -14.15 -3.97
CA ILE A 197 -19.45 -15.13 -4.83
C ILE A 197 -18.38 -14.45 -5.68
N ILE A 198 -18.66 -13.29 -6.29
CA ILE A 198 -17.67 -12.53 -7.04
C ILE A 198 -16.46 -12.19 -6.14
N ARG A 199 -16.68 -11.72 -4.90
CA ARG A 199 -15.59 -11.46 -3.94
C ARG A 199 -14.78 -12.71 -3.60
N LEU A 200 -15.47 -13.82 -3.40
CA LEU A 200 -14.85 -15.10 -3.04
C LEU A 200 -13.97 -15.63 -4.18
N VAL A 201 -14.47 -15.60 -5.42
CA VAL A 201 -13.71 -15.99 -6.61
C VAL A 201 -12.53 -15.03 -6.81
N ALA A 202 -12.73 -13.71 -6.73
CA ALA A 202 -11.67 -12.71 -6.82
C ALA A 202 -10.53 -12.97 -5.84
N THR A 203 -10.88 -13.20 -4.56
CA THR A 203 -9.89 -13.53 -3.52
C THR A 203 -9.18 -14.84 -3.83
N THR A 204 -9.93 -15.89 -4.20
CA THR A 204 -9.34 -17.20 -4.55
C THR A 204 -8.35 -17.11 -5.70
N LEU A 205 -8.68 -16.35 -6.74
CA LEU A 205 -7.77 -16.13 -7.86
C LEU A 205 -6.53 -15.32 -7.44
N ALA A 206 -6.71 -14.20 -6.75
CA ALA A 206 -5.63 -13.27 -6.43
C ALA A 206 -4.59 -13.83 -5.45
N VAL A 207 -4.99 -14.58 -4.43
CA VAL A 207 -4.05 -15.15 -3.44
C VAL A 207 -3.30 -16.39 -3.95
N ASN A 208 -3.73 -16.94 -5.09
CA ASN A 208 -3.15 -18.16 -5.65
C ASN A 208 -2.33 -17.93 -6.93
N VAL A 209 -1.96 -16.69 -7.21
CA VAL A 209 -0.97 -16.33 -8.23
C VAL A 209 0.32 -15.84 -7.56
N ARG A 210 1.40 -15.71 -8.32
CA ARG A 210 2.70 -15.25 -7.81
C ARG A 210 2.66 -13.73 -7.52
N PRO A 211 3.58 -13.19 -6.70
CA PRO A 211 3.61 -11.75 -6.37
C PRO A 211 3.73 -10.81 -7.59
N PHE A 212 4.32 -11.28 -8.68
CA PHE A 212 4.47 -10.50 -9.93
C PHE A 212 3.34 -10.73 -10.95
N ASP A 213 2.43 -11.65 -10.66
CA ASP A 213 1.24 -11.86 -11.46
C ASP A 213 0.15 -10.90 -10.99
N LEU A 214 -0.74 -10.50 -11.89
CA LEU A 214 -1.83 -9.58 -11.60
C LEU A 214 -3.17 -10.23 -11.91
N VAL A 215 -4.10 -10.14 -10.97
CA VAL A 215 -5.50 -10.55 -11.18
C VAL A 215 -6.40 -9.35 -11.01
N GLY A 216 -7.33 -9.17 -11.92
CA GLY A 216 -8.30 -8.10 -11.83
C GLY A 216 -9.67 -8.49 -12.35
N ARG A 217 -10.66 -7.66 -12.02
CA ARG A 217 -12.03 -7.82 -12.52
C ARG A 217 -12.14 -7.13 -13.87
N TRP A 218 -12.48 -7.93 -14.90
CA TRP A 218 -12.60 -7.45 -16.27
C TRP A 218 -13.97 -6.80 -16.52
N GLY A 219 -15.02 -7.37 -15.94
CA GLY A 219 -16.39 -6.83 -15.97
C GLY A 219 -17.39 -7.85 -15.45
N GLY A 220 -18.51 -7.44 -14.86
CA GLY A 220 -19.54 -8.34 -14.38
C GLY A 220 -18.99 -9.49 -13.51
N GLU A 221 -19.08 -10.71 -14.02
CA GLU A 221 -18.56 -11.95 -13.45
C GLU A 221 -17.25 -12.44 -14.08
N GLU A 222 -16.60 -11.56 -14.88
CA GLU A 222 -15.38 -11.89 -15.62
C GLU A 222 -14.13 -11.35 -14.94
N PHE A 223 -13.05 -12.13 -14.99
CA PHE A 223 -11.74 -11.79 -14.44
C PHE A 223 -10.66 -11.99 -15.50
N LEU A 224 -9.62 -11.17 -15.45
CA LEU A 224 -8.42 -11.31 -16.26
C LEU A 224 -7.22 -11.47 -15.33
N ALA A 225 -6.41 -12.51 -15.58
CA ALA A 225 -5.12 -12.67 -14.93
C ALA A 225 -4.00 -12.50 -15.95
N LEU A 226 -2.97 -11.71 -15.58
CA LEU A 226 -1.72 -11.56 -16.32
C LEU A 226 -0.67 -12.35 -15.56
N VAL A 227 -0.17 -13.44 -16.14
CA VAL A 227 0.71 -14.38 -15.43
C VAL A 227 2.01 -14.60 -16.18
N SER A 228 3.09 -14.82 -15.44
CA SER A 228 4.39 -15.18 -15.99
C SER A 228 4.34 -16.64 -16.49
N ALA A 229 4.25 -16.82 -17.78
CA ALA A 229 4.22 -18.12 -18.43
C ALA A 229 4.99 -18.07 -19.75
N SER A 230 5.91 -19.03 -19.96
CA SER A 230 6.76 -19.07 -21.16
C SER A 230 6.13 -19.79 -22.33
N ASP A 231 5.13 -20.63 -22.07
CA ASP A 231 4.50 -21.52 -23.04
C ASP A 231 3.07 -21.90 -22.62
N THR A 232 2.35 -22.56 -23.55
CA THR A 232 0.97 -22.97 -23.34
C THR A 232 0.81 -24.03 -22.24
N ASN A 233 1.82 -24.87 -22.01
CA ASN A 233 1.76 -25.90 -20.99
C ASN A 233 1.84 -25.29 -19.58
N SER A 234 2.81 -24.40 -19.36
CA SER A 234 2.94 -23.66 -18.09
C SER A 234 1.71 -22.79 -17.79
N LEU A 235 1.16 -22.13 -18.81
CA LEU A 235 -0.08 -21.37 -18.69
C LEU A 235 -1.27 -22.28 -18.33
N GLY A 236 -1.38 -23.43 -18.98
CA GLY A 236 -2.43 -24.43 -18.73
C GLY A 236 -2.39 -24.98 -17.29
N GLN A 237 -1.19 -25.23 -16.76
CA GLN A 237 -1.03 -25.69 -15.37
C GLN A 237 -1.50 -24.62 -14.36
N ILE A 238 -1.17 -23.34 -14.60
CA ILE A 238 -1.64 -22.23 -13.75
C ILE A 238 -3.17 -22.15 -13.82
N ALA A 239 -3.74 -22.16 -15.01
CA ALA A 239 -5.17 -22.07 -15.24
C ALA A 239 -5.94 -23.21 -14.56
N GLU A 240 -5.49 -24.46 -14.74
CA GLU A 240 -6.14 -25.63 -14.16
C GLU A 240 -6.08 -25.62 -12.62
N ARG A 241 -4.95 -25.20 -12.05
CA ARG A 241 -4.84 -25.00 -10.60
C ARG A 241 -5.86 -23.98 -10.10
N LEU A 242 -5.99 -22.83 -10.75
CA LEU A 242 -6.95 -21.78 -10.37
C LEU A 242 -8.40 -22.29 -10.50
N ARG A 243 -8.72 -23.00 -11.59
CA ARG A 243 -10.03 -23.63 -11.80
C ARG A 243 -10.40 -24.58 -10.66
N ILE A 244 -9.50 -25.50 -10.30
CA ILE A 244 -9.71 -26.49 -9.23
C ILE A 244 -9.92 -25.77 -7.90
N LEU A 245 -9.13 -24.76 -7.58
CA LEU A 245 -9.26 -24.01 -6.33
C LEU A 245 -10.63 -23.31 -6.22
N VAL A 246 -11.14 -22.75 -7.32
CA VAL A 246 -12.51 -22.19 -7.31
C VAL A 246 -13.55 -23.29 -7.17
N GLU A 247 -13.44 -24.42 -7.90
CA GLU A 247 -14.36 -25.56 -7.81
C GLU A 247 -14.44 -26.14 -6.37
N MET A 248 -13.30 -26.13 -5.65
CA MET A 248 -13.24 -26.58 -4.25
C MET A 248 -13.77 -25.56 -3.24
N THR A 249 -14.12 -24.37 -3.68
CA THR A 249 -14.61 -23.29 -2.83
C THR A 249 -16.14 -23.26 -2.82
N TRP A 250 -16.73 -22.89 -1.67
CA TRP A 250 -18.18 -22.71 -1.55
C TRP A 250 -18.52 -21.57 -0.62
N LEU A 251 -19.67 -20.95 -0.86
CA LEU A 251 -20.24 -19.95 0.01
C LEU A 251 -21.30 -20.58 0.91
N VAL A 252 -21.25 -20.29 2.22
CA VAL A 252 -22.32 -20.71 3.15
C VAL A 252 -23.41 -19.64 3.18
N GLU A 253 -24.63 -20.02 2.83
CA GLU A 253 -25.83 -19.18 2.91
C GLU A 253 -26.91 -19.90 3.70
N GLY A 254 -27.15 -19.42 4.93
CA GLY A 254 -28.01 -20.13 5.87
C GLY A 254 -27.51 -21.55 6.16
N SER A 255 -28.33 -22.56 5.88
CA SER A 255 -28.00 -23.98 6.02
C SER A 255 -27.42 -24.62 4.72
N HIS A 256 -27.30 -23.85 3.65
CA HIS A 256 -26.91 -24.38 2.33
C HIS A 256 -25.49 -23.94 1.93
N LYS A 257 -24.82 -24.80 1.15
CA LYS A 257 -23.55 -24.49 0.48
C LYS A 257 -23.82 -24.17 -0.99
N VAL A 258 -23.53 -22.93 -1.39
CA VAL A 258 -23.58 -22.53 -2.79
C VAL A 258 -22.20 -22.81 -3.38
N LYS A 259 -22.14 -23.76 -4.33
CA LYS A 259 -20.93 -24.08 -5.09
C LYS A 259 -20.89 -23.28 -6.37
N MET A 260 -19.69 -22.96 -6.84
CA MET A 260 -19.44 -22.32 -8.12
C MET A 260 -18.29 -22.99 -8.85
N THR A 261 -18.27 -22.85 -10.16
CA THR A 261 -17.14 -23.23 -11.02
C THR A 261 -16.80 -22.06 -11.93
N VAL A 262 -15.64 -22.14 -12.58
CA VAL A 262 -15.22 -21.17 -13.57
C VAL A 262 -14.78 -21.87 -14.86
N SER A 263 -15.05 -21.23 -15.98
CA SER A 263 -14.42 -21.57 -17.25
C SER A 263 -13.27 -20.62 -17.51
N ILE A 264 -12.15 -21.11 -18.04
CA ILE A 264 -10.94 -20.31 -18.27
C ILE A 264 -10.47 -20.48 -19.70
N GLY A 265 -10.25 -19.37 -20.40
CA GLY A 265 -9.57 -19.31 -21.69
C GLY A 265 -8.23 -18.60 -21.55
N GLY A 266 -7.16 -19.17 -22.10
CA GLY A 266 -5.85 -18.57 -21.98
C GLY A 266 -5.15 -18.40 -23.32
N ALA A 267 -4.23 -17.44 -23.36
CA ALA A 267 -3.33 -17.21 -24.50
C ALA A 267 -1.95 -16.76 -24.01
N VAL A 268 -0.90 -17.31 -24.57
CA VAL A 268 0.48 -16.84 -24.39
C VAL A 268 0.73 -15.74 -25.42
N VAL A 269 1.52 -14.73 -25.04
CA VAL A 269 1.91 -13.64 -25.94
C VAL A 269 2.69 -14.15 -27.15
N GLU A 270 2.42 -13.59 -28.32
CA GLU A 270 3.11 -13.83 -29.58
C GLU A 270 3.77 -12.54 -30.11
N PRO A 271 4.81 -12.64 -30.97
CA PRO A 271 5.59 -11.46 -31.43
C PRO A 271 4.76 -10.34 -32.03
N ASP A 272 3.71 -10.69 -32.78
CA ASP A 272 2.87 -9.73 -33.52
C ASP A 272 1.61 -9.32 -32.76
N ASP A 273 1.48 -9.73 -31.50
CA ASP A 273 0.29 -9.38 -30.70
C ASP A 273 0.17 -7.89 -30.45
N THR A 274 -1.07 -7.46 -30.52
CA THR A 274 -1.58 -6.26 -29.85
C THR A 274 -2.32 -6.66 -28.57
N THR A 275 -2.63 -5.71 -27.70
CA THR A 275 -3.46 -5.97 -26.52
C THR A 275 -4.82 -6.57 -26.93
N GLN A 276 -5.39 -6.09 -28.03
CA GLN A 276 -6.68 -6.55 -28.55
C GLN A 276 -6.61 -7.98 -29.11
N SER A 277 -5.56 -8.31 -29.90
CA SER A 277 -5.44 -9.66 -30.46
C SER A 277 -5.22 -10.72 -29.40
N LEU A 278 -4.39 -10.41 -28.39
CA LEU A 278 -4.12 -11.32 -27.27
C LEU A 278 -5.39 -11.58 -26.45
N ILE A 279 -6.15 -10.53 -26.12
CA ILE A 279 -7.44 -10.65 -25.41
C ILE A 279 -8.43 -11.47 -26.27
N ALA A 280 -8.55 -11.19 -27.56
CA ALA A 280 -9.47 -11.90 -28.45
C ALA A 280 -9.16 -13.41 -28.54
N ARG A 281 -7.87 -13.80 -28.53
CA ARG A 281 -7.46 -15.22 -28.47
C ARG A 281 -7.91 -15.88 -27.16
N ALA A 282 -7.68 -15.23 -26.03
CA ALA A 282 -8.09 -15.74 -24.72
C ALA A 282 -9.63 -15.84 -24.61
N ASP A 283 -10.36 -14.85 -25.11
CA ASP A 283 -11.83 -14.85 -25.13
C ASP A 283 -12.40 -15.97 -26.00
N THR A 284 -11.81 -16.20 -27.19
CA THR A 284 -12.17 -17.34 -28.05
C THR A 284 -12.02 -18.66 -27.30
N ARG A 285 -10.92 -18.86 -26.58
CA ARG A 285 -10.68 -20.04 -25.75
C ARG A 285 -11.65 -20.16 -24.58
N LEU A 286 -12.01 -19.06 -23.95
CA LEU A 286 -13.04 -19.04 -22.90
C LEU A 286 -14.40 -19.47 -23.46
N TYR A 287 -14.77 -18.98 -24.63
CA TYR A 287 -16.00 -19.39 -25.30
C TYR A 287 -16.01 -20.90 -25.64
N GLU A 288 -14.88 -21.43 -26.11
CA GLU A 288 -14.72 -22.87 -26.33
C GLU A 288 -14.88 -23.68 -25.04
N ALA A 289 -14.31 -23.19 -23.90
CA ALA A 289 -14.46 -23.81 -22.59
C ALA A 289 -15.93 -23.85 -22.14
N LYS A 290 -16.65 -22.74 -22.30
CA LYS A 290 -18.08 -22.64 -21.97
C LYS A 290 -18.92 -23.60 -22.83
N ARG A 291 -18.57 -23.78 -24.12
CA ARG A 291 -19.26 -24.72 -25.03
C ARG A 291 -18.92 -26.19 -24.76
N ALA A 292 -17.72 -26.49 -24.27
CA ALA A 292 -17.29 -27.86 -23.94
C ALA A 292 -17.92 -28.41 -22.64
N GLY A 293 -18.83 -27.68 -22.02
CA GLY A 293 -19.53 -28.12 -20.81
C GLY A 293 -19.24 -27.33 -19.59
N ARG A 294 -18.45 -26.24 -19.71
CA ARG A 294 -17.99 -25.38 -18.59
C ARG A 294 -17.03 -26.10 -17.66
N ASN A 295 -16.65 -25.42 -16.55
CA ASN A 295 -15.72 -25.95 -15.55
C ASN A 295 -14.47 -26.60 -16.19
N CYS A 296 -13.88 -25.95 -17.16
CA CYS A 296 -12.70 -26.44 -17.85
C CYS A 296 -11.84 -25.30 -18.38
N VAL A 297 -10.62 -25.66 -18.77
CA VAL A 297 -9.61 -24.75 -19.33
C VAL A 297 -9.44 -25.01 -20.81
N ARG A 298 -9.20 -23.95 -21.60
CA ARG A 298 -8.72 -23.98 -22.98
C ARG A 298 -7.58 -22.98 -23.14
N ILE A 299 -6.46 -23.42 -23.76
CA ILE A 299 -5.27 -22.57 -24.02
C ILE A 299 -5.02 -22.51 -25.51
#